data_e29952df045d96daeaa53d7125bc6592
#
_entry.id   e29952df045d96daeaa53d7125bc6592
#
_cell.length_a   1.000
_cell.length_b   1.000
_cell.length_c   1.000
_cell.angle_alpha   90.00
_cell.angle_beta   90.00
_cell.angle_gamma   90.00
#
_symmetry.space_group_name_H-M   'P 1'
#
loop_
_entity.id
_entity.type
_entity.pdbx_description
1 polymer ?
#
loop_
_entity_poly.entity_id
_entity_poly.type
_entity_poly.pdbx_seq_one_letter_code
_entity_poly.pdbx_strand_id
1 'polypeptide(L)'
;MNTEKSPLISVIVPVYKVEKYLPVCLDSLLAQTYRNFELLLVDDGSPDGCWQIMQQYAAQDSRVRIFRKENGGVSSARNFGLEQARGEYICFVDSDDFVAPRYLEWMYRAMKQTNTELAVCGYRKVSKEADPAGIAPAADEPEIKIFSLEEYYDAPENGELRRAEHAARF
;
A
#
# COMPACT_ATOMS: atom_id res chain seq x y z
N MET A 1 9.09 -15.48 -26.95
CA MET A 1 8.61 -15.22 -25.57
C MET A 1 8.34 -13.74 -25.48
N ASN A 2 7.05 -13.34 -25.50
CA ASN A 2 6.68 -11.94 -25.28
C ASN A 2 6.93 -11.64 -23.81
N THR A 3 8.01 -10.94 -23.50
CA THR A 3 8.20 -10.33 -22.19
C THR A 3 7.25 -9.14 -22.10
N GLU A 4 5.98 -9.38 -21.76
CA GLU A 4 5.12 -8.28 -21.37
C GLU A 4 5.85 -7.53 -20.24
N LYS A 5 6.18 -6.28 -20.51
CA LYS A 5 6.85 -5.43 -19.55
C LYS A 5 5.86 -5.22 -18.39
N SER A 6 6.21 -5.71 -17.20
CA SER A 6 5.37 -5.50 -16.02
C SER A 6 5.00 -4.01 -15.90
N PRO A 7 3.73 -3.65 -15.78
CA PRO A 7 3.31 -2.24 -15.70
C PRO A 7 3.87 -1.55 -14.46
N LEU A 8 3.99 -0.23 -14.50
CA LEU A 8 4.38 0.55 -13.33
C LEU A 8 3.21 0.63 -12.36
N ILE A 9 3.48 0.36 -11.08
CA ILE A 9 2.52 0.55 -9.98
C ILE A 9 2.97 1.76 -9.17
N SER A 10 2.10 2.75 -8.98
CA SER A 10 2.33 3.85 -8.04
C SER A 10 1.76 3.48 -6.68
N VAL A 11 2.63 3.33 -5.68
CA VAL A 11 2.25 3.08 -4.29
C VAL A 11 2.22 4.41 -3.56
N ILE A 12 1.05 4.82 -3.08
CA ILE A 12 0.83 6.10 -2.40
C ILE A 12 0.72 5.85 -0.90
N VAL A 13 1.57 6.50 -0.12
CA VAL A 13 1.61 6.39 1.34
C VAL A 13 1.40 7.77 1.94
N PRO A 14 0.21 8.07 2.49
CA PRO A 14 -0.02 9.30 3.26
C PRO A 14 0.69 9.19 4.61
N VAL A 15 1.43 10.23 5.00
CA VAL A 15 2.26 10.24 6.21
C VAL A 15 1.84 11.38 7.12
N TYR A 16 1.46 11.07 8.38
CA TYR A 16 1.18 12.08 9.40
C TYR A 16 1.36 11.52 10.81
N LYS A 17 2.35 12.02 11.57
CA LYS A 17 2.63 11.66 12.98
C LYS A 17 2.84 10.16 13.22
N VAL A 18 3.63 9.50 12.38
CA VAL A 18 3.86 8.04 12.41
C VAL A 18 5.34 7.68 12.45
N GLU A 19 6.21 8.54 12.94
CA GLU A 19 7.69 8.34 12.90
C GLU A 19 8.14 6.98 13.43
N LYS A 20 7.41 6.40 14.40
CA LYS A 20 7.74 5.09 15.01
C LYS A 20 7.44 3.91 14.09
N TYR A 21 6.46 4.03 13.22
CA TYR A 21 5.96 2.93 12.36
C TYR A 21 6.47 3.06 10.93
N LEU A 22 6.74 4.29 10.49
CA LEU A 22 7.11 4.60 9.12
C LEU A 22 8.29 3.76 8.59
N PRO A 23 9.40 3.54 9.32
CA PRO A 23 10.49 2.70 8.82
C PRO A 23 10.05 1.28 8.47
N VAL A 24 9.23 0.64 9.33
CA VAL A 24 8.72 -0.72 9.10
C VAL A 24 7.84 -0.78 7.85
N CYS A 25 6.98 0.20 7.66
CA CYS A 25 6.16 0.34 6.46
C CYS A 25 7.05 0.42 5.21
N LEU A 26 8.01 1.34 5.20
CA LEU A 26 8.89 1.58 4.05
C LEU A 26 9.77 0.37 3.72
N ASP A 27 10.34 -0.28 4.72
CA ASP A 27 11.15 -1.50 4.54
C ASP A 27 10.32 -2.60 3.89
N SER A 28 9.07 -2.81 4.32
CA SER A 28 8.17 -3.81 3.75
C SER A 28 7.81 -3.52 2.29
N LEU A 29 7.64 -2.25 1.94
CA LEU A 29 7.36 -1.80 0.57
C LEU A 29 8.59 -1.93 -0.34
N LEU A 30 9.77 -1.57 0.12
CA LEU A 30 11.00 -1.68 -0.66
C LEU A 30 11.44 -3.14 -0.85
N ALA A 31 11.03 -4.05 0.05
CA ALA A 31 11.28 -5.49 -0.04
C ALA A 31 10.33 -6.24 -0.99
N GLN A 32 9.39 -5.58 -1.67
CA GLN A 32 8.44 -6.23 -2.57
C GLN A 32 9.11 -7.02 -3.69
N THR A 33 8.56 -8.21 -4.00
CA THR A 33 9.02 -9.04 -5.14
C THR A 33 8.71 -8.42 -6.49
N TYR A 34 7.60 -7.71 -6.61
CA TYR A 34 7.27 -6.90 -7.79
C TYR A 34 8.18 -5.68 -7.84
N ARG A 35 9.02 -5.54 -8.88
CA ARG A 35 10.08 -4.53 -8.91
C ARG A 35 9.73 -3.23 -9.63
N ASN A 36 8.75 -3.25 -10.55
CA ASN A 36 8.39 -2.08 -11.35
C ASN A 36 7.32 -1.23 -10.64
N PHE A 37 7.70 -0.58 -9.56
CA PHE A 37 6.84 0.35 -8.84
C PHE A 37 7.59 1.64 -8.47
N GLU A 38 6.85 2.71 -8.24
CA GLU A 38 7.30 3.93 -7.57
C GLU A 38 6.58 4.06 -6.22
N LEU A 39 7.25 4.65 -5.25
CA LEU A 39 6.74 4.88 -3.90
C LEU A 39 6.60 6.37 -3.65
N LEU A 40 5.36 6.84 -3.53
CA LEU A 40 5.01 8.24 -3.35
C LEU A 40 4.66 8.48 -1.88
N LEU A 41 5.60 9.06 -1.13
CA LEU A 41 5.40 9.39 0.27
C LEU A 41 4.91 10.84 0.37
N VAL A 42 3.73 11.05 0.91
CA VAL A 42 3.11 12.37 1.03
C VAL A 42 2.99 12.75 2.51
N ASP A 43 3.93 13.59 2.98
CA ASP A 43 3.89 14.15 4.33
C ASP A 43 2.81 15.25 4.41
N ASP A 44 1.76 14.98 5.16
CA ASP A 44 0.65 15.90 5.39
C ASP A 44 0.94 16.86 6.54
N GLY A 45 2.13 17.46 6.54
CA GLY A 45 2.55 18.44 7.53
C GLY A 45 2.87 17.83 8.89
N SER A 46 3.54 16.68 8.94
CA SER A 46 3.96 16.04 10.19
C SER A 46 4.85 16.94 11.03
N PRO A 47 4.57 17.11 12.33
CA PRO A 47 5.41 17.88 13.24
C PRO A 47 6.56 17.05 13.86
N ASP A 48 6.57 15.74 13.65
CA ASP A 48 7.55 14.77 14.16
C ASP A 48 8.68 14.48 13.15
N GLY A 49 9.46 13.43 13.38
CA GLY A 49 10.61 13.03 12.56
C GLY A 49 10.28 12.39 11.22
N CYS A 50 9.01 12.31 10.80
CA CYS A 50 8.61 11.64 9.54
C CYS A 50 9.35 12.19 8.32
N TRP A 51 9.47 13.51 8.18
CA TRP A 51 10.13 14.13 7.03
C TRP A 51 11.60 13.71 6.89
N GLN A 52 12.33 13.68 7.99
CA GLN A 52 13.74 13.26 8.01
C GLN A 52 13.90 11.78 7.62
N ILE A 53 12.99 10.93 8.09
CA ILE A 53 12.95 9.51 7.71
C ILE A 53 12.71 9.39 6.20
N MET A 54 11.71 10.07 5.66
CA MET A 54 11.40 10.05 4.21
C MET A 54 12.60 10.48 3.37
N GLN A 55 13.32 11.53 3.77
CA GLN A 55 14.53 11.99 3.09
C GLN A 55 15.63 10.92 3.07
N GLN A 56 15.83 10.17 4.15
CA GLN A 56 16.81 9.09 4.22
C GLN A 56 16.48 7.98 3.22
N TYR A 57 15.21 7.55 3.15
CA TYR A 57 14.79 6.52 2.21
C TYR A 57 14.87 6.98 0.75
N ALA A 58 14.49 8.21 0.45
CA ALA A 58 14.60 8.78 -0.89
C ALA A 58 16.06 8.92 -1.38
N ALA A 59 17.01 9.12 -0.46
CA ALA A 59 18.43 9.13 -0.80
C ALA A 59 19.02 7.74 -1.10
N GLN A 60 18.38 6.67 -0.61
CA GLN A 60 18.84 5.29 -0.75
C GLN A 60 18.22 4.53 -1.93
N ASP A 61 16.98 4.87 -2.30
CA ASP A 61 16.25 4.16 -3.34
C ASP A 61 15.56 5.14 -4.31
N SER A 62 15.96 5.10 -5.57
CA SER A 62 15.46 6.00 -6.61
C SER A 62 13.97 5.82 -6.96
N ARG A 63 13.35 4.73 -6.50
CA ARG A 63 11.90 4.51 -6.63
C ARG A 63 11.10 5.38 -5.65
N VAL A 64 11.73 5.90 -4.59
CA VAL A 64 11.08 6.71 -3.55
C VAL A 64 11.05 8.18 -3.98
N ARG A 65 9.84 8.72 -4.02
CA ARG A 65 9.57 10.14 -4.26
C ARG A 65 8.85 10.72 -3.05
N ILE A 66 9.34 11.84 -2.53
CA ILE A 66 8.82 12.46 -1.32
C ILE A 66 8.18 13.80 -1.63
N PHE A 67 7.09 14.09 -0.96
CA PHE A 67 6.35 15.34 -1.08
C PHE A 67 5.93 15.81 0.31
N ARG A 68 5.84 17.12 0.47
CA ARG A 68 5.33 17.73 1.70
C ARG A 68 4.29 18.78 1.38
N LYS A 69 3.21 18.79 2.15
CA LYS A 69 2.13 19.78 2.03
C LYS A 69 1.64 20.23 3.41
N GLU A 70 0.86 21.31 3.44
CA GLU A 70 0.13 21.68 4.65
C GLU A 70 -0.90 20.60 5.01
N ASN A 71 -1.11 20.42 6.32
CA ASN A 71 -2.05 19.40 6.81
C ASN A 71 -3.46 19.66 6.26
N GLY A 72 -4.01 18.66 5.60
CA GLY A 72 -5.35 18.65 5.00
C GLY A 72 -6.09 17.34 5.20
N GLY A 73 -5.50 16.41 5.97
CA GLY A 73 -6.05 15.10 6.25
C GLY A 73 -5.69 14.05 5.19
N VAL A 74 -5.93 12.79 5.56
CA VAL A 74 -5.51 11.60 4.78
C VAL A 74 -6.03 11.61 3.34
N SER A 75 -7.28 12.02 3.12
CA SER A 75 -7.86 12.10 1.77
C SER A 75 -7.15 13.14 0.91
N SER A 76 -6.79 14.29 1.49
CA SER A 76 -6.02 15.33 0.81
C SER A 76 -4.62 14.83 0.43
N ALA A 77 -3.95 14.10 1.32
CA ALA A 77 -2.63 13.52 1.03
C ALA A 77 -2.71 12.43 -0.06
N ARG A 78 -3.74 11.57 -0.03
CA ARG A 78 -3.98 10.56 -1.07
C ARG A 78 -4.25 11.19 -2.43
N ASN A 79 -5.11 12.23 -2.50
CA ASN A 79 -5.40 12.95 -3.73
C ASN A 79 -4.14 13.64 -4.30
N PHE A 80 -3.34 14.27 -3.44
CA PHE A 80 -2.06 14.83 -3.87
C PHE A 80 -1.14 13.75 -4.46
N GLY A 81 -1.07 12.57 -3.82
CA GLY A 81 -0.30 11.44 -4.34
C GLY A 81 -0.82 10.97 -5.70
N LEU A 82 -2.14 10.92 -5.91
CA LEU A 82 -2.75 10.58 -7.20
C LEU A 82 -2.32 11.54 -8.32
N GLU A 83 -2.27 12.84 -8.06
CA GLU A 83 -1.82 13.84 -9.03
C GLU A 83 -0.34 13.67 -9.42
N GLN A 84 0.48 13.06 -8.55
CA GLN A 84 1.90 12.81 -8.77
C GLN A 84 2.20 11.43 -9.37
N ALA A 85 1.21 10.52 -9.38
CA ALA A 85 1.35 9.16 -9.83
C ALA A 85 1.63 9.06 -11.35
N ARG A 86 2.49 8.12 -11.73
CA ARG A 86 2.87 7.83 -13.12
C ARG A 86 2.55 6.40 -13.53
N GLY A 87 2.14 5.57 -12.57
CA GLY A 87 1.84 4.17 -12.76
C GLY A 87 0.52 3.96 -13.49
N GLU A 88 0.45 2.84 -14.20
CA GLU A 88 -0.80 2.33 -14.79
C GLU A 88 -1.77 1.84 -13.71
N TYR A 89 -1.22 1.40 -12.57
CA TYR A 89 -1.98 0.96 -11.42
C TYR A 89 -1.63 1.80 -10.20
N ILE A 90 -2.63 2.01 -9.34
CA ILE A 90 -2.50 2.75 -8.08
C ILE A 90 -2.69 1.77 -6.92
N CYS A 91 -1.86 1.91 -5.91
CA CYS A 91 -1.97 1.18 -4.65
C CYS A 91 -1.89 2.17 -3.48
N PHE A 92 -2.76 2.03 -2.49
CA PHE A 92 -2.68 2.79 -1.25
C PHE A 92 -2.22 1.89 -0.12
N VAL A 93 -1.28 2.39 0.69
CA VAL A 93 -0.84 1.71 1.92
C VAL A 93 -0.77 2.76 3.02
N ASP A 94 -1.35 2.47 4.18
CA ASP A 94 -1.28 3.36 5.32
C ASP A 94 0.11 3.27 5.98
N SER A 95 0.63 4.42 6.41
CA SER A 95 2.02 4.55 6.86
C SER A 95 2.34 3.90 8.21
N ASP A 96 1.33 3.43 8.93
CA ASP A 96 1.44 2.65 10.16
C ASP A 96 1.22 1.13 9.94
N ASP A 97 0.99 0.73 8.69
CA ASP A 97 0.86 -0.67 8.28
C ASP A 97 2.16 -1.19 7.63
N PHE A 98 2.28 -2.50 7.48
CA PHE A 98 3.29 -3.16 6.68
C PHE A 98 2.68 -4.27 5.84
N VAL A 99 3.30 -4.60 4.72
CA VAL A 99 2.76 -5.50 3.71
C VAL A 99 3.62 -6.75 3.51
N ALA A 100 2.98 -7.85 3.14
CA ALA A 100 3.69 -9.09 2.80
C ALA A 100 4.62 -8.89 1.59
N PRO A 101 5.76 -9.63 1.50
CA PRO A 101 6.75 -9.43 0.43
C PRO A 101 6.21 -9.59 -1.00
N ARG A 102 5.13 -10.35 -1.19
CA ARG A 102 4.48 -10.58 -2.49
C ARG A 102 3.19 -9.79 -2.67
N TYR A 103 2.93 -8.79 -1.84
CA TYR A 103 1.67 -8.05 -1.83
C TYR A 103 1.35 -7.43 -3.19
N LEU A 104 2.24 -6.63 -3.76
CA LEU A 104 2.02 -6.00 -5.07
C LEU A 104 1.89 -7.03 -6.20
N GLU A 105 2.68 -8.10 -6.16
CA GLU A 105 2.60 -9.18 -7.13
C GLU A 105 1.23 -9.87 -7.11
N TRP A 106 0.73 -10.20 -5.91
CA TRP A 106 -0.57 -10.87 -5.75
C TRP A 106 -1.73 -9.97 -6.17
N MET A 107 -1.71 -8.70 -5.79
CA MET A 107 -2.76 -7.75 -6.18
C MET A 107 -2.81 -7.59 -7.70
N TYR A 108 -1.68 -7.40 -8.35
CA TYR A 108 -1.60 -7.32 -9.81
C TYR A 108 -2.06 -8.61 -10.49
N ARG A 109 -1.59 -9.78 -10.03
CA ARG A 109 -2.02 -11.08 -10.58
C ARG A 109 -3.52 -11.29 -10.44
N ALA A 110 -4.11 -10.96 -9.29
CA ALA A 110 -5.55 -11.08 -9.07
C ALA A 110 -6.34 -10.29 -10.11
N MET A 111 -6.02 -9.01 -10.32
CA MET A 111 -6.69 -8.17 -11.33
C MET A 111 -6.53 -8.74 -12.75
N LYS A 112 -5.34 -9.21 -13.12
CA LYS A 112 -5.09 -9.78 -14.45
C LYS A 112 -5.82 -11.10 -14.68
N GLN A 113 -5.86 -11.98 -13.69
CA GLN A 113 -6.53 -13.29 -13.82
C GLN A 113 -8.06 -13.16 -13.88
N THR A 114 -8.61 -12.20 -13.18
CA THR A 114 -10.06 -12.01 -13.08
C THR A 114 -10.59 -10.94 -14.04
N ASN A 115 -9.71 -10.25 -14.74
CA ASN A 115 -10.03 -9.10 -15.61
C ASN A 115 -10.86 -8.03 -14.87
N THR A 116 -10.50 -7.75 -13.62
CA THR A 116 -11.11 -6.73 -12.78
C THR A 116 -10.24 -5.48 -12.70
N GLU A 117 -10.85 -4.33 -12.43
CA GLU A 117 -10.16 -3.05 -12.29
C GLU A 117 -9.73 -2.76 -10.85
N LEU A 118 -10.27 -3.50 -9.89
CA LEU A 118 -10.00 -3.35 -8.45
C LEU A 118 -9.64 -4.68 -7.83
N ALA A 119 -8.61 -4.70 -7.00
CA ALA A 119 -8.29 -5.80 -6.10
C ALA A 119 -8.18 -5.29 -4.66
N VAL A 120 -8.72 -6.05 -3.74
CA VAL A 120 -8.72 -5.75 -2.30
C VAL A 120 -8.18 -6.96 -1.55
N CYS A 121 -7.36 -6.75 -0.53
CA CYS A 121 -6.86 -7.84 0.31
C CYS A 121 -7.37 -7.74 1.74
N GLY A 122 -7.42 -8.88 2.43
CA GLY A 122 -7.61 -8.90 3.88
C GLY A 122 -6.38 -8.41 4.63
N TYR A 123 -6.56 -8.06 5.92
CA TYR A 123 -5.47 -7.68 6.81
C TYR A 123 -5.51 -8.50 8.10
N ARG A 124 -4.37 -8.57 8.78
CA ARG A 124 -4.24 -9.17 10.10
C ARG A 124 -3.77 -8.13 11.10
N LYS A 125 -4.50 -7.96 12.19
CA LYS A 125 -4.04 -7.12 13.30
C LYS A 125 -2.87 -7.81 14.02
N VAL A 126 -1.81 -7.07 14.23
CA VAL A 126 -0.64 -7.50 15.02
C VAL A 126 -0.54 -6.66 16.30
N SER A 127 0.01 -7.23 17.37
CA SER A 127 0.26 -6.44 18.59
C SER A 127 1.38 -5.43 18.32
N LYS A 128 1.39 -4.32 19.07
CA LYS A 128 2.45 -3.29 18.96
C LYS A 128 3.85 -3.80 19.30
N GLU A 129 3.93 -4.96 19.98
CA GLU A 129 5.16 -5.61 20.40
C GLU A 129 5.61 -6.69 19.40
N ALA A 130 4.81 -6.98 18.38
CA ALA A 130 5.17 -7.98 17.37
C ALA A 130 6.31 -7.44 16.51
N ASP A 131 7.41 -8.19 16.47
CA ASP A 131 8.46 -7.95 15.49
C ASP A 131 7.94 -8.28 14.08
N PRO A 132 7.88 -7.31 13.16
CA PRO A 132 7.44 -7.56 11.79
C PRO A 132 8.26 -8.66 11.09
N ALA A 133 9.55 -8.78 11.40
CA ALA A 133 10.42 -9.83 10.87
C ALA A 133 10.05 -11.24 11.38
N GLY A 134 9.40 -11.33 12.53
CA GLY A 134 8.91 -12.59 13.11
C GLY A 134 7.51 -12.99 12.61
N ILE A 135 6.82 -12.11 11.87
CA ILE A 135 5.53 -12.43 11.29
C ILE A 135 5.77 -13.18 9.99
N ALA A 136 5.64 -14.51 10.05
CA ALA A 136 5.75 -15.33 8.86
C ALA A 136 4.81 -14.78 7.76
N PRO A 137 5.31 -14.52 6.53
CA PRO A 137 4.45 -14.20 5.42
C PRO A 137 3.45 -15.34 5.25
N ALA A 138 2.24 -15.04 4.80
CA ALA A 138 1.29 -16.08 4.42
C ALA A 138 2.01 -17.00 3.42
N ALA A 139 2.22 -18.26 3.81
CA ALA A 139 3.03 -19.21 3.03
C ALA A 139 2.32 -19.66 1.75
N ASP A 140 0.98 -19.53 1.73
CA ASP A 140 0.14 -20.03 0.66
C ASP A 140 -0.27 -18.92 -0.31
N GLU A 141 -0.51 -19.28 -1.57
CA GLU A 141 -1.11 -18.38 -2.54
C GLU A 141 -2.47 -17.91 -1.99
N PRO A 142 -2.77 -16.59 -2.05
CA PRO A 142 -4.03 -16.09 -1.55
C PRO A 142 -5.19 -16.65 -2.37
N GLU A 143 -6.26 -17.04 -1.69
CA GLU A 143 -7.52 -17.38 -2.37
C GLU A 143 -8.06 -16.11 -3.05
N ILE A 144 -8.32 -16.19 -4.36
CA ILE A 144 -8.92 -15.10 -5.12
C ILE A 144 -10.41 -15.31 -5.16
N LYS A 145 -11.18 -14.36 -4.62
CA LYS A 145 -12.63 -14.30 -4.70
C LYS A 145 -13.03 -13.09 -5.54
N ILE A 146 -14.02 -13.27 -6.39
CA ILE A 146 -14.58 -12.20 -7.22
C ILE A 146 -15.95 -11.82 -6.64
N PHE A 147 -16.16 -10.53 -6.44
CA PHE A 147 -17.40 -9.97 -5.92
C PHE A 147 -17.86 -8.83 -6.83
N SER A 148 -19.17 -8.66 -6.98
CA SER A 148 -19.72 -7.40 -7.45
C SER A 148 -19.56 -6.33 -6.38
N LEU A 149 -19.66 -5.05 -6.75
CA LEU A 149 -19.65 -3.96 -5.78
C LEU A 149 -20.82 -4.09 -4.79
N GLU A 150 -21.99 -4.53 -5.25
CA GLU A 150 -23.17 -4.76 -4.43
C GLU A 150 -22.91 -5.83 -3.37
N GLU A 151 -22.40 -7.01 -3.77
CA GLU A 151 -22.02 -8.08 -2.84
C GLU A 151 -20.95 -7.62 -1.82
N TYR A 152 -20.01 -6.77 -2.24
CA TYR A 152 -18.98 -6.23 -1.36
C TYR A 152 -19.56 -5.29 -0.30
N TYR A 153 -20.48 -4.39 -0.68
CA TYR A 153 -21.08 -3.42 0.24
C TYR A 153 -22.17 -4.04 1.14
N ASP A 154 -22.88 -5.05 0.66
CA ASP A 154 -23.95 -5.73 1.41
C ASP A 154 -23.42 -6.86 2.32
N ALA A 155 -22.11 -7.14 2.29
CA ALA A 155 -21.51 -8.16 3.15
C ALA A 155 -21.72 -7.82 4.64
N PRO A 156 -22.17 -8.78 5.47
CA PRO A 156 -22.41 -8.56 6.89
C PRO A 156 -21.13 -8.13 7.60
N GLU A 157 -21.26 -7.27 8.63
CA GLU A 157 -20.14 -6.65 9.38
C GLU A 157 -19.10 -7.64 9.93
N ASN A 158 -19.49 -8.87 10.15
CA ASN A 158 -18.63 -9.95 10.64
C ASN A 158 -18.11 -10.87 9.52
N GLY A 159 -18.37 -10.55 8.25
CA GLY A 159 -17.92 -11.34 7.12
C GLY A 159 -16.46 -11.08 6.75
N GLU A 160 -15.81 -12.05 6.13
CA GLU A 160 -14.42 -11.95 5.65
C GLU A 160 -14.18 -10.76 4.69
N LEU A 161 -15.25 -10.27 4.04
CA LEU A 161 -15.21 -9.17 3.07
C LEU A 161 -14.97 -7.79 3.69
N ARG A 162 -15.52 -7.50 4.88
CA ARG A 162 -15.32 -6.18 5.53
C ARG A 162 -13.94 -6.00 6.16
N ARG A 163 -13.12 -7.03 6.21
CA ARG A 163 -11.72 -6.91 6.67
C ARG A 163 -10.82 -6.13 5.72
N ALA A 164 -11.33 -5.77 4.56
CA ALA A 164 -10.64 -4.99 3.52
C ALA A 164 -11.01 -3.48 3.51
N GLU A 165 -11.70 -2.96 4.51
CA GLU A 165 -12.30 -1.60 4.51
C GLU A 165 -11.33 -0.42 4.39
N HIS A 166 -10.02 -0.63 4.39
CA HIS A 166 -9.07 0.48 4.30
C HIS A 166 -8.52 0.74 2.89
N ALA A 167 -8.82 -0.11 1.90
CA ALA A 167 -8.25 0.04 0.56
C ALA A 167 -9.14 0.78 -0.45
N ALA A 168 -10.43 0.97 -0.21
CA ALA A 168 -11.33 1.54 -1.22
C ALA A 168 -12.46 2.38 -0.61
N ARG A 169 -12.16 3.55 -0.08
CA ARG A 169 -13.14 4.63 0.04
C ARG A 169 -12.64 5.82 -0.75
N PHE A 170 -13.14 5.93 -1.95
CA PHE A 170 -13.12 7.16 -2.74
C PHE A 170 -14.42 7.91 -2.56
#